data_28f6f06135375f96a3a385d71a242aff
#
_entry.id   28f6f06135375f96a3a385d71a242aff
#
_cell.length_a   1.000
_cell.length_b   1.000
_cell.length_c   1.000
_cell.angle_alpha   90.00
_cell.angle_beta   90.00
_cell.angle_gamma   90.00
#
_symmetry.space_group_name_H-M   'P 1'
#
loop_
_entity.id
_entity.type
_entity.pdbx_description
1 polymer ?
#
loop_
_entity_poly.entity_id
_entity_poly.type
_entity_poly.pdbx_seq_one_letter_code
_entity_poly.pdbx_strand_id
1 'polypeptide(L)'
;MRQFIRKNIWAVSPVVFVLVALVLLGSPLSSSKVQETPAEDDNLIVVGVSQVGSESVWRSAHTQSIQDAFTRENGYMLIFDNARQKQANQIKAIRSFISQQVDYIVLSPIEESGWDTVLQEAK
;
A
#
# COMPACT_ATOMS: atom_id res chain seq x y z
N MET A 1 -38.27 17.47 -51.70
CA MET A 1 -36.94 16.97 -51.42
C MET A 1 -36.90 16.18 -50.08
N ARG A 2 -37.67 15.11 -49.99
CA ARG A 2 -37.73 14.21 -48.82
C ARG A 2 -38.06 12.84 -49.40
N GLN A 3 -37.08 12.01 -49.67
CA GLN A 3 -37.23 10.56 -49.91
C GLN A 3 -35.87 9.96 -50.32
N PHE A 4 -34.85 9.93 -49.44
CA PHE A 4 -33.65 9.17 -49.79
C PHE A 4 -32.90 8.53 -48.60
N ILE A 5 -33.51 8.40 -47.43
CA ILE A 5 -32.84 7.72 -46.29
C ILE A 5 -33.79 6.69 -45.68
N ARG A 6 -34.22 5.68 -46.44
CA ARG A 6 -35.00 4.56 -45.88
C ARG A 6 -34.84 3.23 -46.60
N LYS A 7 -33.68 2.92 -47.14
CA LYS A 7 -33.50 1.57 -47.74
C LYS A 7 -32.06 1.10 -47.64
N ASN A 8 -31.47 0.89 -46.48
CA ASN A 8 -30.27 0.07 -46.37
C ASN A 8 -30.00 -0.47 -44.95
N ILE A 9 -31.05 -0.64 -44.13
CA ILE A 9 -30.86 -1.19 -42.76
C ILE A 9 -31.07 -2.71 -42.72
N TRP A 10 -31.49 -3.34 -43.82
CA TRP A 10 -31.89 -4.75 -43.82
C TRP A 10 -30.99 -5.70 -44.61
N ALA A 11 -29.84 -5.23 -45.07
CA ALA A 11 -28.87 -6.08 -45.78
C ALA A 11 -27.61 -6.34 -44.92
N VAL A 12 -27.76 -6.61 -43.64
CA VAL A 12 -26.69 -7.25 -42.88
C VAL A 12 -26.77 -8.74 -43.19
N SER A 13 -25.86 -9.20 -44.06
CA SER A 13 -25.79 -10.57 -44.52
C SER A 13 -25.86 -11.55 -43.35
N PRO A 14 -26.63 -12.65 -43.42
CA PRO A 14 -26.65 -13.68 -42.39
C PRO A 14 -25.26 -14.25 -42.05
N VAL A 15 -24.31 -14.06 -42.96
CA VAL A 15 -22.88 -14.43 -42.74
C VAL A 15 -22.25 -13.64 -41.59
N VAL A 16 -22.62 -12.37 -41.39
CA VAL A 16 -22.10 -11.56 -40.30
C VAL A 16 -22.63 -12.05 -38.94
N PHE A 17 -23.87 -12.49 -38.90
CA PHE A 17 -24.45 -13.06 -37.67
C PHE A 17 -23.81 -14.40 -37.27
N VAL A 18 -23.47 -15.24 -38.25
CA VAL A 18 -22.80 -16.52 -37.99
C VAL A 18 -21.36 -16.28 -37.48
N LEU A 19 -20.65 -15.30 -38.06
CA LEU A 19 -19.29 -14.97 -37.60
C LEU A 19 -19.28 -14.37 -36.19
N VAL A 20 -20.25 -13.54 -35.83
CA VAL A 20 -20.37 -12.98 -34.47
C VAL A 20 -20.73 -14.07 -33.45
N ALA A 21 -21.63 -15.00 -33.82
CA ALA A 21 -21.97 -16.15 -32.98
C ALA A 21 -20.78 -17.09 -32.76
N LEU A 22 -19.92 -17.29 -33.79
CA LEU A 22 -18.73 -18.16 -33.69
C LEU A 22 -17.67 -17.53 -32.77
N VAL A 23 -17.53 -16.19 -32.76
CA VAL A 23 -16.63 -15.50 -31.85
C VAL A 23 -17.09 -15.57 -30.40
N LEU A 24 -18.42 -15.60 -30.16
CA LEU A 24 -18.98 -15.70 -28.81
C LEU A 24 -18.91 -17.12 -28.23
N LEU A 25 -18.86 -18.15 -29.08
CA LEU A 25 -18.74 -19.55 -28.66
C LEU A 25 -17.29 -20.04 -28.55
N GLY A 26 -16.35 -19.28 -29.09
CA GLY A 26 -14.92 -19.62 -29.11
C GLY A 26 -14.03 -18.95 -28.08
N SER A 27 -14.58 -18.15 -27.16
CA SER A 27 -13.79 -17.58 -26.09
C SER A 27 -13.45 -18.70 -25.10
N PRO A 28 -12.17 -19.13 -24.99
CA PRO A 28 -11.79 -19.95 -23.86
C PRO A 28 -12.08 -19.14 -22.60
N LEU A 29 -12.84 -19.72 -21.68
CA LEU A 29 -12.96 -19.23 -20.30
C LEU A 29 -11.52 -19.08 -19.78
N SER A 30 -11.01 -17.86 -19.91
CA SER A 30 -9.79 -17.46 -19.23
C SER A 30 -10.11 -17.59 -17.77
N SER A 31 -9.69 -18.71 -17.18
CA SER A 31 -9.70 -18.91 -15.74
C SER A 31 -8.79 -17.80 -15.22
N SER A 32 -9.39 -16.67 -14.81
CA SER A 32 -8.72 -15.68 -14.00
C SER A 32 -8.22 -16.46 -12.79
N LYS A 33 -6.92 -16.75 -12.77
CA LYS A 33 -6.27 -17.11 -11.53
C LYS A 33 -6.64 -16.00 -10.57
N VAL A 34 -7.53 -16.31 -9.64
CA VAL A 34 -7.69 -15.51 -8.43
C VAL A 34 -6.28 -15.43 -7.88
N GLN A 35 -5.70 -14.26 -7.99
CA GLN A 35 -4.44 -13.95 -7.36
C GLN A 35 -4.80 -13.97 -5.88
N GLU A 36 -4.49 -15.08 -5.21
CA GLU A 36 -4.61 -15.16 -3.77
C GLU A 36 -3.79 -14.00 -3.23
N THR A 37 -4.49 -12.97 -2.75
CA THR A 37 -3.87 -11.97 -1.89
C THR A 37 -3.23 -12.76 -0.77
N PRO A 38 -1.91 -12.63 -0.53
CA PRO A 38 -1.29 -13.33 0.59
C PRO A 38 -2.17 -13.08 1.81
N ALA A 39 -2.58 -14.13 2.50
CA ALA A 39 -3.35 -14.02 3.73
C ALA A 39 -2.62 -12.98 4.60
N GLU A 40 -3.32 -11.93 4.97
CA GLU A 40 -2.81 -10.95 5.91
C GLU A 40 -2.54 -11.74 7.18
N ASP A 41 -1.27 -11.85 7.56
CA ASP A 41 -0.88 -12.62 8.73
C ASP A 41 -1.23 -11.77 9.96
N ASP A 42 -2.42 -12.01 10.50
CA ASP A 42 -2.98 -11.28 11.65
C ASP A 42 -2.14 -11.43 12.94
N ASN A 43 -1.07 -12.22 12.90
CA ASN A 43 -0.19 -12.47 14.04
C ASN A 43 1.10 -11.64 14.03
N LEU A 44 1.29 -10.74 13.06
CA LEU A 44 2.49 -9.92 13.02
C LEU A 44 2.44 -8.82 14.09
N ILE A 45 3.56 -8.65 14.78
CA ILE A 45 3.75 -7.51 15.68
C ILE A 45 4.04 -6.26 14.85
N VAL A 46 3.21 -5.24 14.95
CA VAL A 46 3.36 -3.99 14.21
C VAL A 46 4.22 -3.02 14.98
N VAL A 47 5.36 -2.63 14.39
CA VAL A 47 6.33 -1.73 15.03
C VAL A 47 6.47 -0.44 14.23
N GLY A 48 6.13 0.69 14.87
CA GLY A 48 6.37 2.03 14.34
C GLY A 48 7.74 2.56 14.79
N VAL A 49 8.63 2.87 13.87
CA VAL A 49 9.96 3.39 14.18
C VAL A 49 10.12 4.80 13.61
N SER A 50 10.39 5.79 14.48
CA SER A 50 10.72 7.15 14.05
C SER A 50 12.19 7.46 14.33
N GLN A 51 12.98 7.56 13.26
CA GLN A 51 14.39 7.85 13.29
C GLN A 51 14.67 9.33 13.06
N VAL A 52 15.76 9.84 13.63
CA VAL A 52 16.20 11.24 13.51
C VAL A 52 16.39 11.65 12.04
N GLY A 53 17.10 10.83 11.26
CA GLY A 53 17.45 11.10 9.87
C GLY A 53 18.40 10.06 9.31
N SER A 54 18.79 10.21 8.04
CA SER A 54 19.72 9.30 7.34
C SER A 54 20.93 10.02 6.74
N GLU A 55 21.30 11.17 7.30
CA GLU A 55 22.31 12.09 6.73
C GLU A 55 23.76 11.65 6.97
N SER A 56 23.96 10.54 7.67
CA SER A 56 25.30 9.99 7.91
C SER A 56 25.35 8.49 7.63
N VAL A 57 26.56 7.98 7.33
CA VAL A 57 26.80 6.54 7.10
C VAL A 57 26.35 5.72 8.31
N TRP A 58 26.58 6.21 9.52
CA TRP A 58 26.13 5.55 10.75
C TRP A 58 24.60 5.44 10.83
N ARG A 59 23.89 6.52 10.52
CA ARG A 59 22.42 6.52 10.53
C ARG A 59 21.83 5.64 9.44
N SER A 60 22.47 5.60 8.27
CA SER A 60 22.06 4.69 7.18
C SER A 60 22.25 3.23 7.58
N ALA A 61 23.38 2.90 8.20
CA ALA A 61 23.65 1.55 8.72
C ALA A 61 22.65 1.16 9.82
N HIS A 62 22.29 2.09 10.71
CA HIS A 62 21.29 1.87 11.75
C HIS A 62 19.90 1.63 11.14
N THR A 63 19.51 2.41 10.11
CA THR A 63 18.26 2.18 9.36
C THR A 63 18.23 0.77 8.77
N GLN A 64 19.30 0.37 8.10
CA GLN A 64 19.40 -0.96 7.49
C GLN A 64 19.26 -2.06 8.55
N SER A 65 19.97 -1.92 9.68
CA SER A 65 19.87 -2.87 10.80
C SER A 65 18.44 -3.02 11.34
N ILE A 66 17.70 -1.91 11.44
CA ILE A 66 16.28 -1.93 11.85
C ILE A 66 15.43 -2.69 10.81
N GLN A 67 15.61 -2.37 9.53
CA GLN A 67 14.86 -3.01 8.45
C GLN A 67 15.15 -4.50 8.33
N ASP A 68 16.39 -4.92 8.56
CA ASP A 68 16.79 -6.32 8.55
C ASP A 68 16.26 -7.10 9.77
N ALA A 69 16.11 -6.44 10.91
CA ALA A 69 15.62 -7.07 12.14
C ALA A 69 14.08 -7.22 12.16
N PHE A 70 13.36 -6.19 11.72
CA PHE A 70 11.89 -6.16 11.76
C PHE A 70 11.28 -6.57 10.42
N THR A 71 11.45 -7.84 10.06
CA THR A 71 10.90 -8.42 8.83
C THR A 71 9.67 -9.29 9.12
N ARG A 72 8.84 -9.53 8.10
CA ARG A 72 7.70 -10.46 8.21
C ARG A 72 8.15 -11.88 8.56
N GLU A 73 9.30 -12.30 8.06
CA GLU A 73 9.91 -13.62 8.38
C GLU A 73 10.24 -13.74 9.86
N ASN A 74 10.58 -12.62 10.51
CA ASN A 74 10.85 -12.55 11.96
C ASN A 74 9.57 -12.28 12.78
N GLY A 75 8.39 -12.23 12.15
CA GLY A 75 7.12 -12.00 12.83
C GLY A 75 6.76 -10.52 13.03
N TYR A 76 7.34 -9.61 12.25
CA TYR A 76 7.11 -8.17 12.40
C TYR A 76 6.56 -7.52 11.14
N MET A 77 5.77 -6.46 11.35
CA MET A 77 5.41 -5.48 10.33
C MET A 77 6.00 -4.13 10.72
N LEU A 78 7.00 -3.67 9.96
CA LEU A 78 7.69 -2.41 10.22
C LEU A 78 7.01 -1.24 9.51
N ILE A 79 6.67 -0.18 10.27
CA ILE A 79 6.30 1.13 9.76
C ILE A 79 7.42 2.10 10.13
N PHE A 80 8.21 2.49 9.13
CA PHE A 80 9.41 3.30 9.33
C PHE A 80 9.21 4.75 8.87
N ASP A 81 9.56 5.71 9.74
CA ASP A 81 9.55 7.14 9.43
C ASP A 81 10.94 7.76 9.61
N ASN A 82 11.33 8.60 8.67
CA ASN A 82 12.53 9.41 8.75
C ASN A 82 12.16 10.86 9.05
N ALA A 83 12.46 11.32 10.23
CA ALA A 83 12.08 12.64 10.72
C ALA A 83 12.82 13.80 10.06
N ARG A 84 13.88 13.53 9.27
CA ARG A 84 14.68 14.57 8.58
C ARG A 84 15.15 15.67 9.53
N GLN A 85 15.63 15.26 10.71
CA GLN A 85 16.14 16.13 11.77
C GLN A 85 15.12 17.17 12.28
N LYS A 86 13.84 16.85 12.29
CA LYS A 86 12.78 17.73 12.77
C LYS A 86 11.91 17.04 13.82
N GLN A 87 11.89 17.55 15.03
CA GLN A 87 11.03 17.05 16.11
C GLN A 87 9.55 17.02 15.71
N ALA A 88 9.08 18.07 15.01
CA ALA A 88 7.71 18.12 14.54
C ALA A 88 7.33 16.94 13.64
N ASN A 89 8.28 16.41 12.83
CA ASN A 89 8.06 15.23 12.02
C ASN A 89 7.97 13.98 12.90
N GLN A 90 8.81 13.84 13.93
CA GLN A 90 8.73 12.72 14.88
C GLN A 90 7.39 12.73 15.62
N ILE A 91 6.94 13.88 16.10
CA ILE A 91 5.62 14.00 16.75
C ILE A 91 4.49 13.59 15.80
N LYS A 92 4.57 14.02 14.53
CA LYS A 92 3.61 13.61 13.50
C LYS A 92 3.64 12.10 13.25
N ALA A 93 4.83 11.51 13.19
CA ALA A 93 5.00 10.07 13.00
C ALA A 93 4.40 9.28 14.17
N ILE A 94 4.67 9.69 15.42
CA ILE A 94 4.10 9.04 16.61
C ILE A 94 2.57 9.08 16.58
N ARG A 95 1.96 10.23 16.27
CA ARG A 95 0.50 10.33 16.12
C ARG A 95 -0.06 9.44 15.01
N SER A 96 0.68 9.31 13.91
CA SER A 96 0.33 8.37 12.84
C SER A 96 0.38 6.92 13.31
N PHE A 97 1.39 6.54 14.08
CA PHE A 97 1.51 5.20 14.66
C PHE A 97 0.38 4.91 15.65
N ILE A 98 0.03 5.87 16.51
CA ILE A 98 -1.12 5.76 17.42
C ILE A 98 -2.41 5.52 16.63
N SER A 99 -2.65 6.31 15.59
CA SER A 99 -3.85 6.19 14.76
C SER A 99 -3.92 4.86 13.99
N GLN A 100 -2.80 4.24 13.70
CA GLN A 100 -2.67 2.92 13.07
C GLN A 100 -2.68 1.79 14.09
N GLN A 101 -2.77 2.10 15.38
CA GLN A 101 -2.80 1.12 16.48
C GLN A 101 -1.61 0.14 16.42
N VAL A 102 -0.39 0.65 16.18
CA VAL A 102 0.82 -0.18 16.23
C VAL A 102 1.03 -0.74 17.63
N ASP A 103 1.62 -1.94 17.74
CA ASP A 103 1.88 -2.59 19.03
C ASP A 103 3.02 -1.91 19.80
N TYR A 104 4.02 -1.43 19.09
CA TYR A 104 5.19 -0.76 19.69
C TYR A 104 5.61 0.46 18.90
N ILE A 105 6.01 1.51 19.63
CA ILE A 105 6.63 2.70 19.06
C ILE A 105 8.08 2.79 19.53
N VAL A 106 9.00 2.84 18.59
CA VAL A 106 10.43 3.03 18.82
C VAL A 106 10.82 4.43 18.38
N LEU A 107 11.33 5.22 19.31
CA LEU A 107 11.70 6.60 19.10
C LEU A 107 13.20 6.82 19.43
N SER A 108 13.97 7.33 18.47
CA SER A 108 15.26 7.97 18.71
C SER A 108 15.04 9.48 18.77
N PRO A 109 14.89 10.12 19.94
CA PRO A 109 14.47 11.50 20.02
C PRO A 109 15.54 12.46 19.49
N ILE A 110 15.13 13.50 18.77
CA ILE A 110 16.00 14.53 18.24
C ILE A 110 16.28 15.64 19.24
N GLU A 111 15.35 15.88 20.14
CA GLU A 111 15.40 16.90 21.20
C GLU A 111 15.25 16.24 22.57
N GLU A 112 15.79 16.89 23.59
CA GLU A 112 15.72 16.39 24.98
C GLU A 112 14.36 16.58 25.63
N SER A 113 13.51 17.46 25.10
CA SER A 113 12.22 17.84 25.68
C SER A 113 11.12 18.03 24.64
N GLY A 114 9.89 18.29 25.10
CA GLY A 114 8.73 18.53 24.23
C GLY A 114 7.98 17.26 23.81
N TRP A 115 8.16 16.16 24.53
CA TRP A 115 7.59 14.84 24.24
C TRP A 115 6.37 14.50 25.09
N ASP A 116 6.17 15.19 26.24
CA ASP A 116 5.19 14.81 27.25
C ASP A 116 3.79 14.58 26.67
N THR A 117 3.31 15.53 25.86
CA THR A 117 1.96 15.43 25.27
C THR A 117 1.82 14.20 24.39
N VAL A 118 2.72 14.03 23.40
CA VAL A 118 2.59 12.92 22.43
C VAL A 118 2.85 11.56 23.07
N LEU A 119 3.69 11.48 24.10
CA LEU A 119 3.92 10.23 24.84
C LEU A 119 2.75 9.90 25.77
N GLN A 120 2.00 10.89 26.24
CA GLN A 120 0.73 10.63 26.93
C GLN A 120 -0.36 10.17 25.98
N GLU A 121 -0.39 10.70 24.75
CA GLU A 121 -1.30 10.24 23.69
C GLU A 121 -1.04 8.76 23.30
N ALA A 122 0.19 8.28 23.46
CA ALA A 122 0.62 6.92 23.08
C ALA A 122 0.37 5.84 24.18
N LYS A 123 -0.13 6.21 25.35
CA LYS A 123 -0.42 5.28 26.46
C LYS A 123 -1.84 4.74 26.39
#